data_e89c453429eec681488795039290b679
#
_entry.id   e89c453429eec681488795039290b679
#
_cell.length_a   1.000
_cell.length_b   1.000
_cell.length_c   1.000
_cell.angle_alpha   90.00
_cell.angle_beta   90.00
_cell.angle_gamma   90.00
#
_symmetry.space_group_name_H-M   'P 1'
#
loop_
_entity.id
_entity.type
_entity.pdbx_description
1 polymer ?
#
loop_
_entity_poly.entity_id
_entity_poly.type
_entity_poly.pdbx_seq_one_letter_code
_entity_poly.pdbx_strand_id
1 'polypeptide(L)'
;QNRLVAQENFASLRGRLAMPAAGKLVKHFGDNDGLGGALQGDTLETSPGATITAPADAVGLYAGAFRSYGHLLILDAGNGYHVVLAGMSRINVSQNQFVLAGEPVGVMNEQLIASSAPVPMGNGAPMLYIEFRKDTKPVNPAPWWADRLAGRTANDT
;
A
#
# COMPACT_ATOMS: atom_id res chain seq x y z
N GLN A 1 19.97 1.93 16.00
CA GLN A 1 19.02 2.45 15.25
C GLN A 1 19.25 2.30 13.82
N ASN A 2 20.29 2.73 13.33
CA ASN A 2 20.53 2.43 12.03
C ASN A 2 20.51 1.00 11.79
N ARG A 3 20.89 0.20 12.70
CA ARG A 3 20.93 -1.17 12.49
C ARG A 3 19.60 -1.77 12.33
N LEU A 4 18.57 -1.19 12.87
CA LEU A 4 17.26 -1.73 12.66
C LEU A 4 16.89 -1.66 11.21
N VAL A 5 17.23 -0.56 10.58
CA VAL A 5 16.91 -0.41 9.19
C VAL A 5 17.74 -1.32 8.35
N ALA A 6 18.96 -1.58 8.77
CA ALA A 6 19.85 -2.37 7.96
C ALA A 6 19.64 -3.86 8.11
N GLN A 7 18.88 -4.28 9.11
CA GLN A 7 18.75 -5.68 9.34
C GLN A 7 18.08 -6.41 8.24
N GLU A 8 17.04 -5.85 7.67
CA GLU A 8 16.32 -6.51 6.61
C GLU A 8 16.31 -5.65 5.41
N ASN A 9 16.81 -6.18 4.34
CA ASN A 9 16.83 -5.50 3.08
C ASN A 9 15.49 -5.71 2.42
N PHE A 10 14.85 -4.66 1.96
CA PHE A 10 13.52 -4.77 1.36
C PHE A 10 13.51 -5.78 0.22
N ALA A 11 14.57 -5.82 -0.57
CA ALA A 11 14.63 -6.78 -1.66
C ALA A 11 14.58 -8.21 -1.16
N SER A 12 15.12 -8.48 0.01
CA SER A 12 15.14 -9.83 0.53
C SER A 12 13.81 -10.24 1.16
N LEU A 13 12.87 -9.31 1.23
CA LEU A 13 11.56 -9.62 1.78
C LEU A 13 10.57 -10.09 0.73
N ARG A 14 11.02 -10.30 -0.50
CA ARG A 14 10.13 -10.79 -1.55
C ARG A 14 9.49 -12.08 -1.12
N GLY A 15 8.17 -12.14 -1.30
CA GLY A 15 7.40 -13.31 -0.91
C GLY A 15 7.05 -13.35 0.55
N ARG A 16 7.44 -12.35 1.34
CA ARG A 16 7.21 -12.36 2.78
C ARG A 16 6.46 -11.16 3.32
N LEU A 17 6.06 -10.24 2.47
CA LEU A 17 5.35 -9.07 2.95
C LEU A 17 3.87 -9.33 3.08
N ALA A 18 3.31 -8.98 4.23
CA ALA A 18 1.87 -9.05 4.42
C ALA A 18 1.24 -7.85 3.74
N MET A 19 0.03 -8.01 3.24
CA MET A 19 -0.71 -6.90 2.71
C MET A 19 -0.94 -5.86 3.79
N PRO A 20 -0.97 -4.58 3.43
CA PRO A 20 -1.18 -3.54 4.44
C PRO A 20 -2.57 -3.53 5.05
N ALA A 21 -3.50 -4.30 4.50
CA ALA A 21 -4.82 -4.45 5.09
C ALA A 21 -5.46 -5.69 4.51
N ALA A 22 -6.48 -6.18 5.19
CA ALA A 22 -7.30 -7.25 4.62
C ALA A 22 -8.09 -6.66 3.47
N GLY A 23 -8.26 -7.44 2.42
CA GLY A 23 -9.00 -6.97 1.27
C GLY A 23 -8.59 -7.74 0.05
N LYS A 24 -8.95 -7.19 -1.10
CA LYS A 24 -8.70 -7.88 -2.34
C LYS A 24 -8.09 -6.92 -3.35
N LEU A 25 -7.06 -7.35 -4.04
CA LEU A 25 -6.46 -6.55 -5.08
C LEU A 25 -7.40 -6.53 -6.28
N VAL A 26 -7.80 -5.34 -6.67
CA VAL A 26 -8.74 -5.17 -7.79
C VAL A 26 -8.08 -4.57 -9.00
N LYS A 27 -6.89 -3.99 -8.84
CA LYS A 27 -6.09 -3.50 -9.94
C LYS A 27 -4.65 -3.83 -9.65
N HIS A 28 -3.88 -4.10 -10.68
CA HIS A 28 -2.50 -4.55 -10.53
C HIS A 28 -1.55 -3.70 -11.33
N PHE A 29 -0.34 -3.64 -10.84
CA PHE A 29 0.76 -2.99 -11.56
C PHE A 29 0.80 -3.56 -12.99
N GLY A 30 0.89 -2.68 -13.95
CA GLY A 30 0.98 -3.08 -15.34
C GLY A 30 -0.34 -3.17 -16.06
N ASP A 31 -1.46 -3.14 -15.31
CA ASP A 31 -2.77 -3.15 -15.96
C ASP A 31 -2.94 -1.89 -16.79
N ASN A 32 -3.73 -1.98 -17.83
CA ASN A 32 -4.05 -0.85 -18.68
C ASN A 32 -4.76 0.20 -17.84
N ASP A 33 -4.31 1.44 -17.89
CA ASP A 33 -4.91 2.50 -17.11
C ASP A 33 -6.06 3.18 -17.80
N GLY A 34 -6.40 2.74 -19.01
CA GLY A 34 -7.49 3.34 -19.76
C GLY A 34 -7.11 4.61 -20.49
N LEU A 35 -5.88 5.06 -20.36
CA LEU A 35 -5.43 6.31 -20.93
C LEU A 35 -4.20 6.14 -21.80
N GLY A 36 -3.94 4.91 -22.21
CA GLY A 36 -2.80 4.65 -23.07
C GLY A 36 -1.54 4.27 -22.34
N GLY A 37 -1.62 4.09 -21.03
CA GLY A 37 -0.46 3.71 -20.23
C GLY A 37 -0.77 2.52 -19.37
N ALA A 38 0.11 2.28 -18.39
CA ALA A 38 -0.02 1.17 -17.47
C ALA A 38 -0.03 1.69 -16.04
N LEU A 39 -0.75 1.00 -15.18
CA LEU A 39 -0.81 1.34 -13.76
C LEU A 39 0.55 1.08 -13.12
N GLN A 40 0.95 1.94 -12.21
CA GLN A 40 2.26 1.87 -11.59
C GLN A 40 2.22 1.27 -10.21
N GLY A 41 1.10 0.74 -9.80
CA GLY A 41 0.94 0.12 -8.49
C GLY A 41 -0.30 -0.71 -8.46
N ASP A 42 -0.58 -1.24 -7.27
CA ASP A 42 -1.74 -2.09 -7.05
C ASP A 42 -2.82 -1.30 -6.34
N THR A 43 -4.07 -1.70 -6.51
CA THR A 43 -5.18 -1.11 -5.77
C THR A 43 -5.86 -2.20 -4.96
N LEU A 44 -5.97 -1.97 -3.67
CA LEU A 44 -6.55 -2.92 -2.72
C LEU A 44 -7.89 -2.39 -2.25
N GLU A 45 -8.94 -3.18 -2.47
CA GLU A 45 -10.26 -2.82 -1.97
C GLU A 45 -10.35 -3.27 -0.51
N THR A 46 -10.68 -2.36 0.39
CA THR A 46 -10.71 -2.66 1.81
C THR A 46 -12.10 -2.45 2.36
N SER A 47 -12.29 -2.85 3.60
CA SER A 47 -13.52 -2.54 4.32
C SER A 47 -13.47 -1.09 4.79
N PRO A 48 -14.64 -0.47 4.99
CA PRO A 48 -14.65 0.86 5.60
C PRO A 48 -13.99 0.82 6.97
N GLY A 49 -13.19 1.83 7.26
CA GLY A 49 -12.52 1.92 8.55
C GLY A 49 -11.35 0.98 8.74
N ALA A 50 -10.94 0.29 7.69
CA ALA A 50 -9.85 -0.67 7.82
C ALA A 50 -8.58 -0.01 8.30
N THR A 51 -7.87 -0.70 9.18
CA THR A 51 -6.56 -0.24 9.65
C THR A 51 -5.52 -0.62 8.62
N ILE A 52 -4.65 0.33 8.28
CA ILE A 52 -3.57 0.10 7.34
C ILE A 52 -2.29 -0.06 8.14
N THR A 53 -1.52 -1.10 7.81
CA THR A 53 -0.28 -1.38 8.53
C THR A 53 0.91 -1.25 7.58
N ALA A 54 2.07 -0.97 8.16
CA ALA A 54 3.29 -0.87 7.37
C ALA A 54 3.67 -2.25 6.86
N PRO A 55 3.95 -2.38 5.56
CA PRO A 55 4.34 -3.69 5.05
C PRO A 55 5.76 -4.08 5.42
N ALA A 56 6.59 -3.13 5.82
CA ALA A 56 7.98 -3.38 6.17
C ALA A 56 8.45 -2.31 7.12
N ASP A 57 9.57 -2.58 7.79
CA ASP A 57 10.22 -1.57 8.61
C ASP A 57 10.60 -0.40 7.72
N ALA A 58 10.33 0.81 8.17
CA ALA A 58 10.56 1.96 7.31
C ALA A 58 10.53 3.25 8.13
N VAL A 59 10.91 4.34 7.47
CA VAL A 59 10.89 5.66 8.06
C VAL A 59 9.95 6.52 7.24
N GLY A 60 9.09 7.29 7.89
CA GLY A 60 8.18 8.18 7.18
C GLY A 60 8.93 9.26 6.45
N LEU A 61 8.67 9.41 5.17
CA LEU A 61 9.23 10.48 4.37
C LEU A 61 8.24 11.61 4.19
N TYR A 62 6.99 11.27 3.98
CA TYR A 62 5.95 12.25 3.75
C TYR A 62 4.63 11.71 4.24
N ALA A 63 3.85 12.53 4.89
CA ALA A 63 2.51 12.15 5.31
C ALA A 63 1.64 13.39 5.20
N GLY A 64 0.56 13.34 4.43
CA GLY A 64 -0.31 14.48 4.32
C GLY A 64 -1.36 14.28 3.26
N ALA A 65 -2.21 15.28 3.13
CA ALA A 65 -3.27 15.25 2.14
C ALA A 65 -2.68 15.34 0.74
N PHE A 66 -3.32 14.70 -0.22
CA PHE A 66 -2.83 14.69 -1.58
C PHE A 66 -4.00 14.84 -2.53
N ARG A 67 -4.35 16.08 -2.81
CA ARG A 67 -5.41 16.39 -3.76
C ARG A 67 -6.68 15.65 -3.39
N SER A 68 -7.30 14.98 -4.36
CA SER A 68 -8.54 14.28 -4.11
C SER A 68 -8.33 12.82 -3.80
N TYR A 69 -7.08 12.40 -3.61
CA TYR A 69 -6.80 11.00 -3.37
C TYR A 69 -6.80 10.63 -1.89
N GLY A 70 -7.23 11.54 -1.03
CA GLY A 70 -7.15 11.30 0.40
C GLY A 70 -5.77 11.62 0.89
N HIS A 71 -5.28 10.84 1.86
CA HIS A 71 -3.96 11.10 2.42
C HIS A 71 -2.94 10.16 1.81
N LEU A 72 -1.73 10.67 1.68
CA LEU A 72 -0.61 9.96 1.08
C LEU A 72 0.48 9.77 2.11
N LEU A 73 0.97 8.55 2.22
CA LEU A 73 2.09 8.23 3.09
C LEU A 73 3.18 7.63 2.24
N ILE A 74 4.38 8.19 2.33
CA ILE A 74 5.54 7.63 1.65
C ILE A 74 6.52 7.16 2.71
N LEU A 75 6.89 5.90 2.64
CA LEU A 75 7.80 5.28 3.58
C LEU A 75 9.11 4.94 2.90
N ASP A 76 10.21 5.23 3.59
CA ASP A 76 11.54 4.86 3.10
C ASP A 76 11.89 3.51 3.72
N ALA A 77 11.93 2.48 2.90
CA ALA A 77 12.19 1.13 3.37
C ALA A 77 13.67 0.75 3.25
N GLY A 78 14.52 1.71 2.89
CA GLY A 78 15.95 1.49 2.83
C GLY A 78 16.40 1.01 1.46
N ASN A 79 17.66 1.17 1.19
CA ASN A 79 18.31 0.69 -0.03
C ASN A 79 17.64 1.17 -1.31
N GLY A 80 17.12 2.39 -1.29
CA GLY A 80 16.49 2.96 -2.47
C GLY A 80 15.04 2.57 -2.67
N TYR A 81 14.47 1.79 -1.75
CA TYR A 81 13.07 1.38 -1.87
C TYR A 81 12.14 2.30 -1.11
N HIS A 82 11.04 2.65 -1.73
CA HIS A 82 9.99 3.44 -1.11
C HIS A 82 8.66 2.73 -1.27
N VAL A 83 7.82 2.88 -0.25
CA VAL A 83 6.46 2.36 -0.30
C VAL A 83 5.53 3.55 -0.24
N VAL A 84 4.61 3.63 -1.21
CA VAL A 84 3.63 4.70 -1.27
C VAL A 84 2.27 4.10 -0.98
N LEU A 85 1.57 4.67 0.00
CA LEU A 85 0.21 4.23 0.36
C LEU A 85 -0.69 5.45 0.28
N ALA A 86 -1.70 5.38 -0.58
CA ALA A 86 -2.58 6.52 -0.80
C ALA A 86 -4.04 6.12 -0.70
N GLY A 87 -4.87 7.01 -0.17
CA GLY A 87 -6.29 6.76 -0.08
C GLY A 87 -6.81 6.66 1.34
N MET A 88 -5.94 6.82 2.33
CA MET A 88 -6.37 6.75 3.72
C MET A 88 -7.09 8.02 4.12
N SER A 89 -8.00 7.91 5.09
CA SER A 89 -8.66 9.09 5.62
C SER A 89 -7.83 9.75 6.71
N ARG A 90 -6.94 9.00 7.34
CA ARG A 90 -6.09 9.54 8.39
C ARG A 90 -4.80 8.75 8.46
N ILE A 91 -3.70 9.44 8.74
CA ILE A 91 -2.39 8.84 8.86
C ILE A 91 -1.87 9.08 10.26
N ASN A 92 -1.27 8.06 10.87
CA ASN A 92 -0.74 8.14 12.23
C ASN A 92 0.77 8.32 12.28
N VAL A 93 1.41 8.46 11.15
CA VAL A 93 2.88 8.50 11.07
C VAL A 93 3.31 9.90 10.67
N SER A 94 4.36 10.38 11.32
CA SER A 94 4.92 11.69 10.99
C SER A 94 6.18 11.51 10.16
N GLN A 95 6.59 12.59 9.53
CA GLN A 95 7.85 12.59 8.81
C GLN A 95 8.97 12.25 9.78
N ASN A 96 9.89 11.43 9.35
CA ASN A 96 11.06 10.99 10.11
C ASN A 96 10.75 10.00 11.22
N GLN A 97 9.51 9.56 11.36
CA GLN A 97 9.16 8.57 12.36
C GLN A 97 9.46 7.18 11.82
N PHE A 98 10.04 6.33 12.67
CA PHE A 98 10.33 4.96 12.30
C PHE A 98 9.13 4.09 12.63
N VAL A 99 8.78 3.17 11.74
CA VAL A 99 7.69 2.22 11.97
C VAL A 99 8.19 0.83 11.67
N LEU A 100 7.63 -0.13 12.37
CA LEU A 100 7.96 -1.54 12.16
C LEU A 100 6.91 -2.17 11.27
N ALA A 101 7.33 -3.22 10.58
CA ALA A 101 6.38 -4.01 9.78
C ALA A 101 5.20 -4.42 10.66
N GLY A 102 4.00 -4.26 10.16
CA GLY A 102 2.79 -4.62 10.89
C GLY A 102 2.27 -3.52 11.80
N GLU A 103 2.99 -2.45 11.96
CA GLU A 103 2.56 -1.37 12.86
C GLU A 103 1.48 -0.55 12.17
N PRO A 104 0.41 -0.15 12.87
CA PRO A 104 -0.64 0.64 12.23
C PRO A 104 -0.12 2.00 11.80
N VAL A 105 -0.41 2.40 10.59
CA VAL A 105 0.04 3.68 10.06
C VAL A 105 -1.11 4.58 9.64
N GLY A 106 -2.34 4.06 9.53
CA GLY A 106 -3.47 4.89 9.17
C GLY A 106 -4.75 4.09 9.09
N VAL A 107 -5.82 4.75 8.70
CA VAL A 107 -7.12 4.09 8.59
C VAL A 107 -7.82 4.57 7.33
N MET A 108 -8.66 3.72 6.79
CA MET A 108 -9.46 4.04 5.63
C MET A 108 -10.73 4.76 6.08
N ASN A 109 -11.42 5.37 5.10
CA ASN A 109 -12.65 6.07 5.38
C ASN A 109 -13.66 5.09 5.98
N GLU A 110 -14.40 5.55 6.98
CA GLU A 110 -15.38 4.70 7.64
C GLU A 110 -16.69 4.65 6.91
N GLN A 111 -16.93 5.55 6.00
CA GLN A 111 -18.17 5.60 5.28
C GLN A 111 -17.93 5.19 3.85
N LEU A 112 -18.95 4.60 3.26
CA LEU A 112 -18.85 4.27 1.85
C LEU A 112 -18.83 5.54 1.05
N ILE A 113 -17.98 5.55 0.05
CA ILE A 113 -17.80 6.74 -0.76
C ILE A 113 -18.98 7.00 -1.64
N ALA A 114 -19.73 5.97 -1.93
CA ALA A 114 -20.82 6.07 -2.87
C ALA A 114 -21.91 7.05 -2.47
N SER A 115 -21.95 7.42 -1.21
CA SER A 115 -23.05 8.28 -0.75
C SER A 115 -23.15 9.57 -1.54
N SER A 116 -22.04 10.08 -2.01
CA SER A 116 -22.10 11.36 -2.73
C SER A 116 -21.71 11.21 -4.17
N ALA A 117 -21.44 10.03 -4.65
CA ALA A 117 -20.99 9.86 -6.01
C ALA A 117 -22.14 9.36 -6.86
N PRO A 118 -22.34 9.94 -8.02
CA PRO A 118 -23.45 9.49 -8.85
C PRO A 118 -23.24 8.10 -9.38
N VAL A 119 -22.03 7.70 -9.67
CA VAL A 119 -21.80 6.39 -10.23
C VAL A 119 -20.60 5.76 -9.56
N PRO A 120 -20.82 5.08 -8.51
CA PRO A 120 -19.70 4.50 -7.80
C PRO A 120 -19.19 3.28 -8.53
N MET A 121 -17.94 3.06 -8.38
CA MET A 121 -17.35 1.86 -8.86
C MET A 121 -17.51 0.82 -7.78
N GLY A 122 -17.90 -0.35 -8.15
CA GLY A 122 -18.13 -1.39 -7.19
C GLY A 122 -19.17 -0.95 -6.19
N ASN A 123 -18.92 -1.13 -4.95
CA ASN A 123 -19.86 -0.80 -3.90
C ASN A 123 -19.49 0.48 -3.21
N GLY A 124 -18.58 1.24 -3.72
CA GLY A 124 -18.11 2.42 -3.01
C GLY A 124 -17.15 2.08 -1.89
N ALA A 125 -16.63 0.87 -1.85
CA ALA A 125 -15.68 0.50 -0.83
C ALA A 125 -14.42 1.33 -0.94
N PRO A 126 -13.74 1.59 0.17
CA PRO A 126 -12.50 2.36 0.12
C PRO A 126 -11.42 1.60 -0.64
N MET A 127 -10.59 2.34 -1.34
CA MET A 127 -9.51 1.77 -2.13
C MET A 127 -8.19 2.31 -1.66
N LEU A 128 -7.26 1.42 -1.38
CA LEU A 128 -5.91 1.81 -1.01
C LEU A 128 -4.99 1.57 -2.19
N TYR A 129 -4.30 2.61 -2.63
CA TYR A 129 -3.32 2.50 -3.70
C TYR A 129 -1.97 2.18 -3.08
N ILE A 130 -1.27 1.20 -3.63
CA ILE A 130 0.01 0.73 -3.12
C ILE A 130 1.03 0.76 -4.25
N GLU A 131 2.13 1.46 -4.04
CA GLU A 131 3.16 1.54 -5.05
C GLU A 131 4.51 1.28 -4.40
N PHE A 132 5.31 0.42 -5.00
CA PHE A 132 6.69 0.22 -4.56
C PHE A 132 7.59 0.90 -5.58
N ARG A 133 8.64 1.55 -5.11
CA ARG A 133 9.58 2.25 -5.97
C ARG A 133 10.99 1.83 -5.63
N LYS A 134 11.80 1.66 -6.65
CA LYS A 134 13.22 1.41 -6.47
C LYS A 134 13.95 2.50 -7.20
N ASP A 135 14.74 3.29 -6.46
CA ASP A 135 15.50 4.41 -7.04
C ASP A 135 14.56 5.31 -7.84
N THR A 136 13.42 5.65 -7.26
CA THR A 136 12.39 6.55 -7.77
C THR A 136 11.58 6.00 -8.93
N LYS A 137 11.78 4.74 -9.29
CA LYS A 137 11.00 4.15 -10.38
C LYS A 137 10.04 3.11 -9.85
N PRO A 138 8.78 3.12 -10.28
CA PRO A 138 7.82 2.12 -9.81
C PRO A 138 8.23 0.72 -10.22
N VAL A 139 8.03 -0.23 -9.32
CA VAL A 139 8.29 -1.64 -9.61
C VAL A 139 7.06 -2.45 -9.24
N ASN A 140 6.94 -3.61 -9.85
CA ASN A 140 5.79 -4.49 -9.63
C ASN A 140 5.80 -5.02 -8.20
N PRO A 141 4.78 -4.75 -7.38
CA PRO A 141 4.77 -5.24 -6.00
C PRO A 141 4.48 -6.73 -5.88
N ALA A 142 3.95 -7.35 -6.91
CA ALA A 142 3.48 -8.73 -6.82
C ALA A 142 4.49 -9.71 -6.24
N PRO A 143 5.77 -9.65 -6.61
CA PRO A 143 6.71 -10.63 -6.05
C PRO A 143 6.91 -10.53 -4.55
N TRP A 144 6.54 -9.42 -3.93
CA TRP A 144 6.76 -9.25 -2.49
C TRP A 144 5.66 -9.84 -1.62
N TRP A 145 4.45 -9.99 -2.16
CA TRP A 145 3.31 -10.34 -1.31
C TRP A 145 3.33 -11.80 -0.88
N ALA A 146 3.31 -12.02 0.41
CA ALA A 146 3.23 -13.38 0.95
C ALA A 146 1.86 -13.98 0.68
N ASP A 147 0.84 -13.17 0.82
CA ASP A 147 -0.53 -13.66 0.64
C ASP A 147 -0.77 -14.19 -0.74
N ARG A 148 -0.15 -13.53 -1.73
CA ARG A 148 -0.31 -13.98 -3.08
C ARG A 148 0.19 -15.40 -3.25
N LEU A 149 1.35 -15.69 -2.68
CA LEU A 149 1.89 -17.04 -2.77
C LEU A 149 1.06 -18.02 -1.96
N ALA A 150 0.66 -17.62 -0.78
CA ALA A 150 -0.12 -18.49 0.05
C ALA A 150 -1.46 -18.81 -0.60
N GLY A 151 -2.10 -17.82 -1.18
CA GLY A 151 -3.36 -18.05 -1.85
C GLY A 151 -3.22 -18.97 -3.02
N ARG A 152 -2.15 -18.83 -3.77
CA ARG A 152 -1.94 -19.68 -4.91
C ARG A 152 -1.67 -21.11 -4.49
N THR A 153 -0.90 -21.27 -3.43
CA THR A 153 -0.62 -22.59 -2.93
C THR A 153 -1.89 -23.28 -2.46
N ALA A 154 -2.71 -22.54 -1.76
CA ALA A 154 -3.94 -23.11 -1.28
C ALA A 154 -4.84 -23.53 -2.43
N ASN A 155 -4.85 -22.75 -3.49
CA ASN A 155 -5.67 -23.11 -4.63
C ASN A 155 -5.18 -24.33 -5.34
N ASP A 156 -3.92 -24.59 -5.25
CA ASP A 156 -3.35 -25.73 -5.92
C ASP A 156 -3.71 -27.02 -5.21
N THR A 157 -4.11 -26.94 -4.00
CA THR A 157 -4.48 -28.12 -3.28
C THR A 157 -5.98 -28.31 -3.33
#